data_10265375124d545267d6714194e11a9c
#
_entry.id   10265375124d545267d6714194e11a9c
#
_cell.length_a   1.000
_cell.length_b   1.000
_cell.length_c   1.000
_cell.angle_alpha   90.00
_cell.angle_beta   90.00
_cell.angle_gamma   90.00
#
_symmetry.space_group_name_H-M   'P 1'
#
loop_
_entity.id
_entity.type
_entity.pdbx_description
1 polymer ?
#
loop_
_entity_poly.entity_id
_entity_poly.type
_entity_poly.pdbx_seq_one_letter_code
_entity_poly.pdbx_strand_id
1 'polypeptide(L)'
;MDADEIKQLQRQVSKLQLEAKLRKSVANELERQKNLVQKARDEAEEQRVKFEKASKRLSQYLSPQICEQILGAEEFSGLETSKKNLTIFFSDIVDFTALSERMSPDELKNFLNFYMTEMSNIAIEFGGTIDKYIGDSIMVFFGDPDTDGESEDAKKCFRMALRMQETLENYRVQIKDNFKLHESLRIRIGIHSGRCSVGNFGSKHRLEYTAIGRAVNVAARLEKACEQDGVLCSDLTAALLQDDAVNLRLRHVKAKGVDGLIKAPQWNIRDVS
;
A
#
# COMPACT_ATOMS: atom_id res chain seq x y z
N MET A 1 -55.35 65.79 29.52
CA MET A 1 -54.01 65.25 29.32
C MET A 1 -53.04 66.40 29.47
N ASP A 2 -52.17 66.29 30.48
CA ASP A 2 -51.22 67.32 30.79
C ASP A 2 -50.11 67.44 29.75
N ALA A 3 -49.59 68.62 29.43
CA ALA A 3 -48.54 68.84 28.43
C ALA A 3 -47.25 68.02 28.75
N ASP A 4 -47.00 67.72 30.00
CA ASP A 4 -45.87 66.90 30.46
C ASP A 4 -46.11 65.44 30.19
N GLU A 5 -47.32 64.91 30.29
CA GLU A 5 -47.66 63.51 29.88
C GLU A 5 -47.46 63.27 28.38
N ILE A 6 -47.86 64.25 27.57
CA ILE A 6 -47.66 64.15 26.08
C ILE A 6 -46.20 64.14 25.76
N LYS A 7 -45.36 64.91 26.39
CA LYS A 7 -43.91 64.97 26.17
C LYS A 7 -43.21 63.71 26.63
N GLN A 8 -43.68 63.06 27.69
CA GLN A 8 -43.18 61.84 28.23
C GLN A 8 -43.52 60.66 27.28
N LEU A 9 -44.76 60.62 26.77
CA LEU A 9 -45.21 59.66 25.78
C LEU A 9 -44.43 59.79 24.47
N GLN A 10 -44.19 60.98 23.97
CA GLN A 10 -43.37 61.27 22.80
C GLN A 10 -41.94 60.77 22.93
N ARG A 11 -41.31 60.88 24.08
CA ARG A 11 -39.98 60.37 24.41
C ARG A 11 -39.99 58.86 24.45
N GLN A 12 -41.01 58.22 25.02
CA GLN A 12 -41.16 56.77 25.02
C GLN A 12 -41.32 56.20 23.60
N VAL A 13 -42.17 56.81 22.78
CA VAL A 13 -42.36 56.39 21.36
C VAL A 13 -41.06 56.49 20.55
N SER A 14 -40.32 57.61 20.73
CA SER A 14 -39.04 57.84 20.08
C SER A 14 -38.00 56.79 20.50
N LYS A 15 -37.96 56.40 21.76
CA LYS A 15 -37.09 55.37 22.31
C LYS A 15 -37.44 53.98 21.72
N LEU A 16 -38.73 53.63 21.69
CA LEU A 16 -39.21 52.38 21.12
C LEU A 16 -38.93 52.28 19.61
N GLN A 17 -39.08 53.37 18.87
CA GLN A 17 -38.72 53.44 17.45
C GLN A 17 -37.24 53.25 17.21
N LEU A 18 -36.36 53.80 18.06
CA LEU A 18 -34.93 53.61 17.98
C LEU A 18 -34.54 52.17 18.27
N GLU A 19 -35.12 51.57 19.34
CA GLU A 19 -34.91 50.15 19.68
C GLU A 19 -35.37 49.22 18.55
N ALA A 20 -36.52 49.49 17.94
CA ALA A 20 -37.01 48.72 16.79
C ALA A 20 -36.07 48.79 15.56
N LYS A 21 -35.54 49.99 15.27
CA LYS A 21 -34.54 50.17 14.20
C LYS A 21 -33.24 49.43 14.52
N LEU A 22 -32.76 49.49 15.75
CA LEU A 22 -31.54 48.79 16.18
C LEU A 22 -31.72 47.28 16.08
N ARG A 23 -32.84 46.73 16.59
CA ARG A 23 -33.16 45.29 16.49
C ARG A 23 -33.22 44.83 15.02
N LYS A 24 -33.82 45.61 14.13
CA LYS A 24 -33.86 45.29 12.68
C LYS A 24 -32.46 45.29 12.06
N SER A 25 -31.61 46.26 12.41
CA SER A 25 -30.22 46.32 11.94
C SER A 25 -29.41 45.12 12.42
N VAL A 26 -29.52 44.75 13.70
CA VAL A 26 -28.84 43.59 14.29
C VAL A 26 -29.33 42.28 13.64
N ALA A 27 -30.65 42.15 13.43
CA ALA A 27 -31.22 40.98 12.76
C ALA A 27 -30.69 40.81 11.31
N ASN A 28 -30.64 41.90 10.54
CA ASN A 28 -30.09 41.89 9.20
C ASN A 28 -28.60 41.53 9.17
N GLU A 29 -27.81 42.03 10.12
CA GLU A 29 -26.38 41.71 10.21
C GLU A 29 -26.17 40.24 10.63
N LEU A 30 -26.97 39.74 11.57
CA LEU A 30 -26.95 38.34 11.96
C LEU A 30 -27.28 37.39 10.80
N GLU A 31 -28.29 37.74 9.99
CA GLU A 31 -28.68 36.97 8.81
C GLU A 31 -27.56 36.96 7.75
N ARG A 32 -26.92 38.13 7.55
CA ARG A 32 -25.76 38.24 6.65
C ARG A 32 -24.60 37.35 7.12
N GLN A 33 -24.27 37.39 8.41
CA GLN A 33 -23.20 36.56 8.98
C GLN A 33 -23.56 35.08 8.86
N LYS A 34 -24.81 34.70 9.13
CA LYS A 34 -25.28 33.33 8.97
C LYS A 34 -25.09 32.82 7.52
N ASN A 35 -25.45 33.65 6.54
CA ASN A 35 -25.30 33.32 5.12
C ASN A 35 -23.81 33.17 4.72
N LEU A 36 -22.93 34.03 5.26
CA LEU A 36 -21.48 33.90 5.02
C LEU A 36 -20.91 32.64 5.64
N VAL A 37 -21.31 32.31 6.86
CA VAL A 37 -20.88 31.06 7.52
C VAL A 37 -21.38 29.82 6.75
N GLN A 38 -22.63 29.85 6.29
CA GLN A 38 -23.19 28.77 5.51
C GLN A 38 -22.42 28.58 4.19
N LYS A 39 -22.16 29.68 3.47
CA LYS A 39 -21.39 29.64 2.23
C LYS A 39 -19.97 29.10 2.45
N ALA A 40 -19.28 29.54 3.52
CA ALA A 40 -17.95 29.04 3.87
C ALA A 40 -17.96 27.55 4.22
N ARG A 41 -19.03 27.06 4.88
CA ARG A 41 -19.21 25.63 5.15
C ARG A 41 -19.41 24.83 3.87
N ASP A 42 -20.25 25.30 2.98
CA ASP A 42 -20.55 24.63 1.71
C ASP A 42 -19.29 24.55 0.84
N GLU A 43 -18.50 25.61 0.78
CA GLU A 43 -17.20 25.65 0.09
C GLU A 43 -16.19 24.69 0.71
N ALA A 44 -16.09 24.65 2.05
CA ALA A 44 -15.20 23.73 2.77
C ALA A 44 -15.57 22.26 2.55
N GLU A 45 -16.87 21.94 2.56
CA GLU A 45 -17.35 20.59 2.29
C GLU A 45 -17.07 20.16 0.84
N GLU A 46 -17.25 21.06 -0.13
CA GLU A 46 -16.89 20.77 -1.52
C GLU A 46 -15.39 20.50 -1.68
N GLN A 47 -14.53 21.28 -1.03
CA GLN A 47 -13.08 21.05 -1.03
C GLN A 47 -12.72 19.75 -0.34
N ARG A 48 -13.37 19.40 0.78
CA ARG A 48 -13.17 18.13 1.47
C ARG A 48 -13.48 16.94 0.57
N VAL A 49 -14.64 16.96 -0.11
CA VAL A 49 -15.05 15.90 -1.03
C VAL A 49 -14.08 15.78 -2.22
N LYS A 50 -13.60 16.90 -2.76
CA LYS A 50 -12.58 16.90 -3.83
C LYS A 50 -11.27 16.28 -3.34
N PHE A 51 -10.83 16.66 -2.15
CA PHE A 51 -9.60 16.11 -1.54
C PHE A 51 -9.72 14.61 -1.29
N GLU A 52 -10.82 14.14 -0.70
CA GLU A 52 -11.07 12.72 -0.46
C GLU A 52 -11.05 11.90 -1.77
N LYS A 53 -11.67 12.41 -2.83
CA LYS A 53 -11.63 11.76 -4.14
C LYS A 53 -10.23 11.71 -4.75
N ALA A 54 -9.46 12.79 -4.62
CA ALA A 54 -8.09 12.85 -5.11
C ALA A 54 -7.18 11.90 -4.31
N SER A 55 -7.28 11.92 -2.99
CA SER A 55 -6.56 11.03 -2.08
C SER A 55 -6.85 9.55 -2.39
N LYS A 56 -8.12 9.18 -2.55
CA LYS A 56 -8.52 7.82 -2.94
C LYS A 56 -7.98 7.39 -4.31
N ARG A 57 -7.81 8.31 -5.25
CA ARG A 57 -7.19 8.00 -6.55
C ARG A 57 -5.67 7.81 -6.40
N LEU A 58 -5.02 8.66 -5.62
CA LEU A 58 -3.57 8.54 -5.36
C LEU A 58 -3.22 7.25 -4.63
N SER A 59 -4.07 6.80 -3.69
CA SER A 59 -3.84 5.54 -2.96
C SER A 59 -3.88 4.28 -3.84
N GLN A 60 -4.35 4.39 -5.09
CA GLN A 60 -4.25 3.29 -6.06
C GLN A 60 -2.87 3.17 -6.73
N TYR A 61 -2.01 4.18 -6.59
CA TYR A 61 -0.66 4.24 -7.17
C TYR A 61 0.46 4.10 -6.13
N LEU A 62 0.11 4.10 -4.86
CA LEU A 62 1.05 4.00 -3.73
C LEU A 62 0.61 2.87 -2.80
N SER A 63 1.57 2.27 -2.09
CA SER A 63 1.19 1.33 -1.02
C SER A 63 0.41 2.05 0.09
N PRO A 64 -0.52 1.37 0.79
CA PRO A 64 -1.32 1.99 1.86
C PRO A 64 -0.45 2.67 2.92
N GLN A 65 0.63 2.02 3.36
CA GLN A 65 1.55 2.53 4.38
C GLN A 65 2.22 3.85 3.94
N ILE A 66 2.61 3.95 2.68
CA ILE A 66 3.22 5.17 2.13
C ILE A 66 2.19 6.28 1.97
N CYS A 67 0.96 5.94 1.57
CA CYS A 67 -0.15 6.88 1.54
C CYS A 67 -0.41 7.50 2.91
N GLU A 68 -0.47 6.68 3.96
CA GLU A 68 -0.69 7.15 5.34
C GLU A 68 0.42 8.10 5.79
N GLN A 69 1.68 7.78 5.49
CA GLN A 69 2.80 8.66 5.82
C GLN A 69 2.75 10.00 5.07
N ILE A 70 2.42 9.98 3.77
CA ILE A 70 2.34 11.21 2.96
C ILE A 70 1.17 12.08 3.40
N LEU A 71 0.01 11.49 3.72
CA LEU A 71 -1.19 12.23 4.10
C LEU A 71 -1.21 12.64 5.57
N GLY A 72 -0.51 11.91 6.45
CA GLY A 72 -0.44 12.17 7.89
C GLY A 72 0.70 13.08 8.32
N ALA A 73 1.68 13.34 7.46
CA ALA A 73 2.82 14.19 7.79
C ALA A 73 2.48 15.68 7.58
N GLU A 74 2.66 16.50 8.64
CA GLU A 74 2.56 17.97 8.53
C GLU A 74 3.69 18.55 7.65
N GLU A 75 4.84 17.87 7.58
CA GLU A 75 5.96 18.20 6.68
C GLU A 75 6.41 16.93 5.94
N PHE A 76 6.79 17.08 4.66
CA PHE A 76 7.25 15.99 3.78
C PHE A 76 8.63 15.41 4.17
N SER A 77 9.11 15.70 5.38
CA SER A 77 10.42 15.29 5.91
C SER A 77 10.52 13.81 6.32
N GLY A 78 9.39 13.08 6.39
CA GLY A 78 9.33 11.71 6.93
C GLY A 78 9.82 10.59 6.01
N LEU A 79 10.09 10.87 4.73
CA LEU A 79 10.48 9.87 3.72
C LEU A 79 11.92 10.03 3.25
N GLU A 80 12.83 10.45 4.16
CA GLU A 80 14.26 10.54 3.87
C GLU A 80 14.86 9.14 3.62
N THR A 81 15.83 9.10 2.71
CA THR A 81 16.55 7.85 2.40
C THR A 81 17.39 7.39 3.60
N SER A 82 17.16 6.18 4.06
CA SER A 82 17.88 5.57 5.18
C SER A 82 18.43 4.20 4.82
N LYS A 83 19.42 3.73 5.60
CA LYS A 83 19.94 2.35 5.49
C LYS A 83 19.32 1.49 6.57
N LYS A 84 18.53 0.50 6.16
CA LYS A 84 17.83 -0.45 7.06
C LYS A 84 18.12 -1.89 6.65
N ASN A 85 17.99 -2.81 7.60
CA ASN A 85 17.90 -4.23 7.30
C ASN A 85 16.45 -4.53 6.95
N LEU A 86 16.21 -5.01 5.74
CA LEU A 86 14.88 -5.33 5.21
C LEU A 86 14.83 -6.79 4.80
N THR A 87 13.65 -7.38 4.88
CA THR A 87 13.37 -8.66 4.22
C THR A 87 12.66 -8.37 2.91
N ILE A 88 13.32 -8.73 1.81
CA ILE A 88 12.89 -8.48 0.44
C ILE A 88 12.27 -9.76 -0.13
N PHE A 89 11.12 -9.62 -0.75
CA PHE A 89 10.34 -10.65 -1.41
C PHE A 89 10.19 -10.33 -2.89
N PHE A 90 10.36 -11.35 -3.72
CA PHE A 90 9.97 -11.34 -5.13
C PHE A 90 9.13 -12.55 -5.44
N SER A 91 8.07 -12.36 -6.21
CA SER A 91 7.34 -13.46 -6.86
C SER A 91 7.21 -13.22 -8.35
N ASP A 92 7.08 -14.30 -9.12
CA ASP A 92 6.96 -14.28 -10.58
C ASP A 92 6.08 -15.45 -11.05
N ILE A 93 5.28 -15.22 -12.08
CA ILE A 93 4.43 -16.26 -12.66
C ILE A 93 5.28 -17.15 -13.58
N VAL A 94 5.17 -18.45 -13.40
CA VAL A 94 5.89 -19.42 -14.24
C VAL A 94 5.36 -19.36 -15.66
N ASP A 95 6.28 -19.22 -16.64
CA ASP A 95 6.00 -19.19 -18.07
C ASP A 95 5.00 -18.11 -18.52
N PHE A 96 4.96 -16.96 -17.78
CA PHE A 96 4.05 -15.86 -18.05
C PHE A 96 4.12 -15.34 -19.50
N THR A 97 5.31 -15.26 -20.10
CA THR A 97 5.46 -14.81 -21.49
C THR A 97 4.62 -15.65 -22.43
N ALA A 98 4.73 -16.98 -22.33
CA ALA A 98 3.94 -17.90 -23.16
C ALA A 98 2.43 -17.84 -22.85
N LEU A 99 2.08 -17.54 -21.59
CA LEU A 99 0.69 -17.33 -21.17
C LEU A 99 0.12 -16.06 -21.78
N SER A 100 0.84 -14.94 -21.66
CA SER A 100 0.39 -13.62 -22.12
C SER A 100 0.24 -13.53 -23.65
N GLU A 101 1.08 -14.23 -24.41
CA GLU A 101 0.98 -14.28 -25.88
C GLU A 101 -0.30 -14.96 -26.39
N ARG A 102 -0.96 -15.78 -25.55
CA ARG A 102 -2.20 -16.49 -25.90
C ARG A 102 -3.46 -15.76 -25.51
N MET A 103 -3.35 -14.68 -24.75
CA MET A 103 -4.47 -13.88 -24.26
C MET A 103 -4.71 -12.64 -25.12
N SER A 104 -5.97 -12.28 -25.32
CA SER A 104 -6.29 -10.94 -25.80
C SER A 104 -5.90 -9.89 -24.76
N PRO A 105 -5.72 -8.60 -25.15
CA PRO A 105 -5.37 -7.53 -24.21
C PRO A 105 -6.33 -7.42 -23.02
N ASP A 106 -7.64 -7.61 -23.25
CA ASP A 106 -8.67 -7.53 -22.21
C ASP A 106 -8.61 -8.75 -21.26
N GLU A 107 -8.38 -9.95 -21.79
CA GLU A 107 -8.20 -11.15 -20.96
C GLU A 107 -6.95 -11.03 -20.10
N LEU A 108 -5.83 -10.62 -20.68
CA LEU A 108 -4.57 -10.40 -19.96
C LEU A 108 -4.74 -9.35 -18.84
N LYS A 109 -5.38 -8.23 -19.15
CA LYS A 109 -5.68 -7.19 -18.15
C LYS A 109 -6.53 -7.73 -16.99
N ASN A 110 -7.60 -8.47 -17.30
CA ASN A 110 -8.49 -9.01 -16.27
C ASN A 110 -7.77 -10.06 -15.41
N PHE A 111 -6.96 -10.92 -16.03
CA PHE A 111 -6.15 -11.91 -15.35
C PHE A 111 -5.11 -11.27 -14.43
N LEU A 112 -4.31 -10.32 -14.93
CA LEU A 112 -3.31 -9.64 -14.13
C LEU A 112 -3.92 -8.84 -12.98
N ASN A 113 -5.02 -8.11 -13.24
CA ASN A 113 -5.70 -7.37 -12.18
C ASN A 113 -6.22 -8.28 -11.07
N PHE A 114 -6.77 -9.45 -11.43
CA PHE A 114 -7.17 -10.46 -10.45
C PHE A 114 -5.98 -10.95 -9.64
N TYR A 115 -4.92 -11.43 -10.31
CA TYR A 115 -3.72 -11.96 -9.67
C TYR A 115 -3.06 -10.92 -8.74
N MET A 116 -2.81 -9.71 -9.27
CA MET A 116 -2.20 -8.64 -8.48
C MET A 116 -3.05 -8.25 -7.28
N THR A 117 -4.39 -8.22 -7.42
CA THR A 117 -5.29 -7.89 -6.31
C THR A 117 -5.22 -8.95 -5.22
N GLU A 118 -5.32 -10.23 -5.55
CA GLU A 118 -5.27 -11.33 -4.57
C GLU A 118 -3.94 -11.36 -3.83
N MET A 119 -2.82 -11.29 -4.56
CA MET A 119 -1.48 -11.31 -3.96
C MET A 119 -1.20 -10.06 -3.11
N SER A 120 -1.67 -8.89 -3.56
CA SER A 120 -1.51 -7.64 -2.80
C SER A 120 -2.33 -7.61 -1.53
N ASN A 121 -3.55 -8.15 -1.54
CA ASN A 121 -4.37 -8.27 -0.34
C ASN A 121 -3.65 -9.11 0.72
N ILE A 122 -3.05 -10.24 0.31
CA ILE A 122 -2.25 -11.07 1.21
C ILE A 122 -1.02 -10.29 1.72
N ALA A 123 -0.31 -9.57 0.84
CA ALA A 123 0.86 -8.80 1.26
C ALA A 123 0.51 -7.73 2.32
N ILE A 124 -0.59 -7.02 2.12
CA ILE A 124 -1.10 -6.00 3.05
C ILE A 124 -1.54 -6.65 4.38
N GLU A 125 -2.25 -7.79 4.33
CA GLU A 125 -2.70 -8.53 5.53
C GLU A 125 -1.53 -8.89 6.45
N PHE A 126 -0.37 -9.26 5.89
CA PHE A 126 0.84 -9.58 6.64
C PHE A 126 1.70 -8.36 7.00
N GLY A 127 1.32 -7.15 6.60
CA GLY A 127 2.05 -5.91 6.87
C GLY A 127 3.22 -5.66 5.91
N GLY A 128 3.23 -6.31 4.74
CA GLY A 128 4.23 -6.09 3.71
C GLY A 128 4.02 -4.77 2.97
N THR A 129 5.10 -4.04 2.71
CA THR A 129 5.08 -2.85 1.87
C THR A 129 5.29 -3.26 0.41
N ILE A 130 4.25 -3.08 -0.42
CA ILE A 130 4.35 -3.33 -1.86
C ILE A 130 5.20 -2.23 -2.48
N ASP A 131 6.36 -2.59 -3.02
CA ASP A 131 7.25 -1.65 -3.71
C ASP A 131 6.72 -1.35 -5.13
N LYS A 132 6.65 -2.37 -5.95
CA LYS A 132 6.21 -2.23 -7.35
C LYS A 132 5.86 -3.58 -7.99
N TYR A 133 5.16 -3.46 -9.11
CA TYR A 133 4.96 -4.56 -10.04
C TYR A 133 5.92 -4.40 -11.21
N ILE A 134 6.55 -5.50 -11.64
CA ILE A 134 7.49 -5.55 -12.77
C ILE A 134 6.98 -6.61 -13.74
N GLY A 135 6.10 -6.22 -14.65
CA GLY A 135 5.34 -7.18 -15.47
C GLY A 135 4.38 -7.98 -14.60
N ASP A 136 4.60 -9.27 -14.49
CA ASP A 136 3.89 -10.21 -13.62
C ASP A 136 4.57 -10.42 -12.25
N SER A 137 5.78 -9.90 -12.08
CA SER A 137 6.50 -9.97 -10.81
C SER A 137 5.99 -8.96 -9.79
N ILE A 138 5.94 -9.36 -8.53
CA ILE A 138 5.60 -8.50 -7.39
C ILE A 138 6.82 -8.38 -6.49
N MET A 139 7.22 -7.15 -6.19
CA MET A 139 8.23 -6.83 -5.19
C MET A 139 7.57 -6.31 -3.92
N VAL A 140 7.86 -6.95 -2.79
CA VAL A 140 7.41 -6.56 -1.45
C VAL A 140 8.62 -6.49 -0.52
N PHE A 141 8.60 -5.61 0.46
CA PHE A 141 9.59 -5.64 1.53
C PHE A 141 8.92 -5.47 2.90
N PHE A 142 9.63 -5.93 3.95
CA PHE A 142 9.27 -5.80 5.36
C PHE A 142 10.39 -5.10 6.11
N GLY A 143 10.04 -4.36 7.16
CA GLY A 143 10.99 -3.60 7.98
C GLY A 143 11.01 -2.10 7.70
N ASP A 144 10.12 -1.62 6.81
CA ASP A 144 9.91 -0.22 6.50
C ASP A 144 8.55 0.00 5.79
N PRO A 145 7.78 1.05 6.08
CA PRO A 145 7.98 2.05 7.12
C PRO A 145 7.84 1.49 8.54
N ASP A 146 7.03 0.45 8.70
CA ASP A 146 6.78 -0.22 9.98
C ASP A 146 7.70 -1.44 10.14
N THR A 147 8.09 -1.75 11.38
CA THR A 147 8.90 -2.91 11.72
C THR A 147 8.55 -3.46 13.09
N ASP A 148 8.51 -4.78 13.20
CA ASP A 148 8.45 -5.51 14.48
C ASP A 148 9.80 -6.16 14.85
N GLY A 149 10.85 -5.75 14.13
CA GLY A 149 12.21 -6.28 14.25
C GLY A 149 12.54 -7.32 13.19
N GLU A 150 13.83 -7.42 12.85
CA GLU A 150 14.33 -8.19 11.70
C GLU A 150 13.82 -9.63 11.64
N SER A 151 13.76 -10.31 12.80
CA SER A 151 13.28 -11.70 12.88
C SER A 151 11.78 -11.81 12.59
N GLU A 152 10.96 -10.94 13.21
CA GLU A 152 9.51 -11.00 13.02
C GLU A 152 9.13 -10.54 11.62
N ASP A 153 9.79 -9.55 11.06
CA ASP A 153 9.63 -9.09 9.67
C ASP A 153 9.94 -10.23 8.68
N ALA A 154 11.01 -11.00 8.92
CA ALA A 154 11.35 -12.17 8.11
C ALA A 154 10.30 -13.29 8.21
N LYS A 155 9.78 -13.56 9.41
CA LYS A 155 8.72 -14.56 9.65
C LYS A 155 7.41 -14.15 8.96
N LYS A 156 7.01 -12.88 9.10
CA LYS A 156 5.82 -12.35 8.41
C LYS A 156 5.96 -12.49 6.90
N CYS A 157 7.11 -12.12 6.34
CA CYS A 157 7.41 -12.27 4.91
C CYS A 157 7.30 -13.74 4.45
N PHE A 158 7.87 -14.67 5.22
CA PHE A 158 7.82 -16.08 4.89
C PHE A 158 6.40 -16.66 4.98
N ARG A 159 5.66 -16.35 6.05
CA ARG A 159 4.24 -16.76 6.21
C ARG A 159 3.36 -16.18 5.11
N MET A 160 3.59 -14.92 4.70
CA MET A 160 2.94 -14.31 3.53
C MET A 160 3.20 -15.14 2.28
N ALA A 161 4.45 -15.54 2.03
CA ALA A 161 4.81 -16.33 0.87
C ALA A 161 4.11 -17.71 0.86
N LEU A 162 4.03 -18.38 2.00
CA LEU A 162 3.29 -19.64 2.15
C LEU A 162 1.81 -19.43 1.87
N ARG A 163 1.21 -18.38 2.43
CA ARG A 163 -0.20 -18.04 2.22
C ARG A 163 -0.52 -17.76 0.77
N MET A 164 0.38 -17.11 0.02
CA MET A 164 0.22 -16.88 -1.42
C MET A 164 0.21 -18.21 -2.20
N GLN A 165 1.14 -19.13 -1.89
CA GLN A 165 1.18 -20.46 -2.52
C GLN A 165 -0.08 -21.28 -2.21
N GLU A 166 -0.49 -21.33 -0.94
CA GLU A 166 -1.71 -22.02 -0.52
C GLU A 166 -2.96 -21.46 -1.19
N THR A 167 -3.07 -20.16 -1.32
CA THR A 167 -4.20 -19.49 -1.96
C THR A 167 -4.29 -19.89 -3.43
N LEU A 168 -3.19 -19.86 -4.16
CA LEU A 168 -3.16 -20.28 -5.57
C LEU A 168 -3.45 -21.76 -5.73
N GLU A 169 -2.98 -22.61 -4.82
CA GLU A 169 -3.31 -24.03 -4.83
C GLU A 169 -4.79 -24.30 -4.61
N ASN A 170 -5.38 -23.65 -3.59
CA ASN A 170 -6.81 -23.81 -3.25
C ASN A 170 -7.74 -23.34 -4.37
N TYR A 171 -7.34 -22.27 -5.09
CA TYR A 171 -8.13 -21.74 -6.22
C TYR A 171 -7.67 -22.22 -7.59
N ARG A 172 -6.75 -23.19 -7.65
CA ARG A 172 -6.12 -23.69 -8.90
C ARG A 172 -7.10 -23.98 -10.02
N VAL A 173 -8.15 -24.75 -9.72
CA VAL A 173 -9.19 -25.14 -10.70
C VAL A 173 -10.00 -23.92 -11.13
N GLN A 174 -10.47 -23.12 -10.18
CA GLN A 174 -11.26 -21.92 -10.47
C GLN A 174 -10.51 -20.92 -11.33
N ILE A 175 -9.23 -20.65 -11.03
CA ILE A 175 -8.39 -19.72 -11.81
C ILE A 175 -8.23 -20.27 -13.23
N LYS A 176 -7.92 -21.55 -13.35
CA LYS A 176 -7.78 -22.21 -14.65
C LYS A 176 -9.04 -22.08 -15.48
N ASP A 177 -10.20 -22.35 -14.91
CA ASP A 177 -11.48 -22.33 -15.62
C ASP A 177 -11.94 -20.91 -15.96
N ASN A 178 -11.85 -19.98 -14.98
CA ASN A 178 -12.28 -18.59 -15.16
C ASN A 178 -11.48 -17.86 -16.26
N PHE A 179 -10.18 -18.13 -16.34
CA PHE A 179 -9.29 -17.50 -17.32
C PHE A 179 -8.94 -18.42 -18.49
N LYS A 180 -9.57 -19.60 -18.59
CA LYS A 180 -9.36 -20.58 -19.66
C LYS A 180 -7.88 -20.93 -19.88
N LEU A 181 -7.15 -21.07 -18.78
CA LEU A 181 -5.73 -21.39 -18.83
C LEU A 181 -5.51 -22.85 -19.28
N HIS A 182 -4.51 -23.07 -20.12
CA HIS A 182 -4.14 -24.44 -20.54
C HIS A 182 -3.55 -25.22 -19.37
N GLU A 183 -2.71 -24.56 -18.57
CA GLU A 183 -2.09 -25.10 -17.37
C GLU A 183 -2.51 -24.35 -16.12
N SER A 184 -2.35 -24.95 -14.95
CA SER A 184 -2.61 -24.30 -13.68
C SER A 184 -1.62 -23.18 -13.43
N LEU A 185 -2.10 -22.06 -12.90
CA LEU A 185 -1.27 -20.94 -12.48
C LEU A 185 -0.29 -21.39 -11.40
N ARG A 186 0.98 -21.07 -11.58
CA ARG A 186 2.07 -21.37 -10.66
C ARG A 186 2.97 -20.16 -10.49
N ILE A 187 3.54 -20.00 -9.32
CA ILE A 187 4.50 -18.92 -9.03
C ILE A 187 5.78 -19.47 -8.42
N ARG A 188 6.84 -18.69 -8.55
CA ARG A 188 8.11 -18.86 -7.85
C ARG A 188 8.29 -17.70 -6.88
N ILE A 189 8.89 -17.96 -5.73
CA ILE A 189 9.12 -16.94 -4.72
C ILE A 189 10.57 -16.98 -4.24
N GLY A 190 11.20 -15.79 -4.17
CA GLY A 190 12.53 -15.61 -3.62
C GLY A 190 12.53 -14.62 -2.47
N ILE A 191 13.15 -14.97 -1.32
CA ILE A 191 13.22 -14.12 -0.14
C ILE A 191 14.67 -13.96 0.33
N HIS A 192 15.05 -12.70 0.59
CA HIS A 192 16.36 -12.39 1.16
C HIS A 192 16.29 -11.26 2.16
N SER A 193 16.91 -11.45 3.32
CA SER A 193 17.06 -10.42 4.35
C SER A 193 18.45 -9.81 4.28
N GLY A 194 18.52 -8.47 4.32
CA GLY A 194 19.81 -7.79 4.28
C GLY A 194 19.70 -6.27 4.20
N ARG A 195 20.86 -5.61 4.24
CA ARG A 195 20.94 -4.15 4.29
C ARG A 195 20.62 -3.52 2.94
N CYS A 196 19.64 -2.60 2.95
CA CYS A 196 19.21 -1.80 1.80
C CYS A 196 19.22 -0.31 2.13
N SER A 197 19.27 0.52 1.09
CA SER A 197 18.84 1.91 1.19
C SER A 197 17.36 1.95 0.83
N VAL A 198 16.51 2.50 1.69
CA VAL A 198 15.06 2.64 1.49
C VAL A 198 14.67 4.10 1.64
N GLY A 199 13.72 4.56 0.84
CA GLY A 199 13.25 5.94 0.82
C GLY A 199 12.88 6.41 -0.58
N ASN A 200 12.81 7.73 -0.76
CA ASN A 200 12.48 8.35 -2.04
C ASN A 200 13.67 8.39 -2.96
N PHE A 201 13.55 7.74 -4.11
CA PHE A 201 14.52 7.77 -5.20
C PHE A 201 13.86 8.24 -6.49
N GLY A 202 14.57 8.99 -7.29
CA GLY A 202 14.08 9.42 -8.60
C GLY A 202 14.55 10.80 -9.02
N SER A 203 13.69 11.48 -9.77
CA SER A 203 13.95 12.82 -10.31
C SER A 203 12.98 13.84 -9.70
N LYS A 204 13.19 15.13 -10.03
CA LYS A 204 12.26 16.21 -9.66
C LYS A 204 10.83 16.02 -10.21
N HIS A 205 10.65 15.15 -11.22
CA HIS A 205 9.37 14.91 -11.87
C HIS A 205 8.70 13.60 -11.44
N ARG A 206 9.48 12.66 -10.92
CA ARG A 206 8.97 11.35 -10.48
C ARG A 206 9.84 10.80 -9.35
N LEU A 207 9.22 10.57 -8.23
CA LEU A 207 9.82 9.88 -7.08
C LEU A 207 9.13 8.53 -6.90
N GLU A 208 9.90 7.54 -6.49
CA GLU A 208 9.42 6.23 -6.07
C GLU A 208 9.96 5.96 -4.67
N TYR A 209 9.09 5.59 -3.76
CA TYR A 209 9.51 5.06 -2.47
C TYR A 209 9.88 3.59 -2.69
N THR A 210 11.15 3.26 -2.55
CA THR A 210 11.65 1.94 -2.94
C THR A 210 12.89 1.55 -2.13
N ALA A 211 13.15 0.24 -2.09
CA ALA A 211 14.38 -0.31 -1.55
C ALA A 211 15.42 -0.54 -2.68
N ILE A 212 16.65 -0.07 -2.46
CA ILE A 212 17.77 -0.24 -3.39
C ILE A 212 18.95 -0.86 -2.67
N GLY A 213 19.57 -1.88 -3.26
CA GLY A 213 20.77 -2.49 -2.73
C GLY A 213 21.05 -3.89 -3.24
N ARG A 214 22.18 -4.45 -2.76
CA ARG A 214 22.58 -5.82 -3.10
C ARG A 214 21.51 -6.84 -2.68
N ALA A 215 20.85 -6.61 -1.52
CA ALA A 215 19.84 -7.52 -1.00
C ALA A 215 18.64 -7.67 -1.96
N VAL A 216 18.18 -6.58 -2.59
CA VAL A 216 17.13 -6.62 -3.61
C VAL A 216 17.52 -7.52 -4.77
N ASN A 217 18.75 -7.37 -5.27
CA ASN A 217 19.26 -8.19 -6.37
C ASN A 217 19.40 -9.69 -5.98
N VAL A 218 19.73 -9.98 -4.73
CA VAL A 218 19.82 -11.37 -4.24
C VAL A 218 18.43 -11.99 -4.19
N ALA A 219 17.42 -11.32 -3.64
CA ALA A 219 16.04 -11.80 -3.60
C ALA A 219 15.49 -12.11 -5.01
N ALA A 220 15.68 -11.18 -5.96
CA ALA A 220 15.27 -11.38 -7.36
C ALA A 220 15.97 -12.57 -8.04
N ARG A 221 17.20 -12.89 -7.65
CA ARG A 221 17.93 -14.06 -8.18
C ARG A 221 17.48 -15.36 -7.54
N LEU A 222 17.14 -15.33 -6.27
CA LEU A 222 16.56 -16.49 -5.58
C LEU A 222 15.20 -16.84 -6.21
N GLU A 223 14.37 -15.84 -6.50
CA GLU A 223 13.10 -16.05 -7.21
C GLU A 223 13.35 -16.81 -8.54
N LYS A 224 14.26 -16.32 -9.40
CA LYS A 224 14.57 -16.97 -10.68
C LYS A 224 15.16 -18.37 -10.56
N ALA A 225 15.80 -18.68 -9.44
CA ALA A 225 16.38 -19.99 -9.17
C ALA A 225 15.43 -20.93 -8.42
N CYS A 226 14.31 -20.41 -7.94
CA CYS A 226 13.30 -21.17 -7.22
C CYS A 226 12.57 -22.13 -8.14
N GLU A 227 12.23 -23.31 -7.63
CA GLU A 227 11.33 -24.23 -8.30
C GLU A 227 9.90 -23.71 -8.33
N GLN A 228 9.12 -24.18 -9.29
CA GLN A 228 7.70 -23.90 -9.35
C GLN A 228 7.01 -24.31 -8.04
N ASP A 229 6.04 -23.50 -7.61
CA ASP A 229 5.28 -23.71 -6.37
C ASP A 229 6.16 -23.67 -5.11
N GLY A 230 7.36 -23.08 -5.21
CA GLY A 230 8.34 -23.04 -4.14
C GLY A 230 8.54 -21.64 -3.54
N VAL A 231 9.16 -21.62 -2.37
CA VAL A 231 9.69 -20.44 -1.67
C VAL A 231 11.15 -20.69 -1.38
N LEU A 232 12.04 -19.96 -2.00
CA LEU A 232 13.49 -20.08 -1.84
C LEU A 232 14.03 -18.92 -1.00
N CYS A 233 14.58 -19.24 0.16
CA CYS A 233 15.15 -18.25 1.08
C CYS A 233 16.68 -18.28 1.04
N SER A 234 17.32 -17.15 1.33
CA SER A 234 18.76 -17.16 1.65
C SER A 234 19.05 -17.72 3.03
N ASP A 235 20.31 -18.14 3.29
CA ASP A 235 20.77 -18.56 4.63
C ASP A 235 20.50 -17.49 5.69
N LEU A 236 20.75 -16.23 5.35
CA LEU A 236 20.52 -15.11 6.28
C LEU A 236 19.05 -15.01 6.67
N THR A 237 18.13 -15.15 5.69
CA THR A 237 16.69 -15.18 5.98
C THR A 237 16.33 -16.40 6.80
N ALA A 238 16.80 -17.60 6.42
CA ALA A 238 16.50 -18.84 7.13
C ALA A 238 16.96 -18.80 8.59
N ALA A 239 18.09 -18.16 8.89
CA ALA A 239 18.57 -17.97 10.25
C ALA A 239 17.64 -17.08 11.10
N LEU A 240 16.90 -16.15 10.48
CA LEU A 240 15.91 -15.29 11.14
C LEU A 240 14.57 -15.99 11.38
N LEU A 241 14.24 -17.02 10.57
CA LEU A 241 12.96 -17.74 10.69
C LEU A 241 12.89 -18.64 11.93
N GLN A 242 14.03 -19.13 12.45
CA GLN A 242 14.08 -20.02 13.61
C GLN A 242 13.14 -21.24 13.47
N ASP A 243 12.14 -21.34 14.35
CA ASP A 243 11.17 -22.45 14.35
C ASP A 243 10.20 -22.44 13.17
N ASP A 244 10.01 -21.29 12.51
CA ASP A 244 9.18 -21.20 11.27
C ASP A 244 9.89 -21.85 10.05
N ALA A 245 11.18 -22.17 10.17
CA ALA A 245 11.95 -22.84 9.12
C ALA A 245 11.70 -24.37 9.03
N VAL A 246 10.62 -24.87 9.59
CA VAL A 246 10.24 -26.28 9.58
C VAL A 246 9.95 -26.72 8.12
N ASN A 247 10.52 -27.87 7.71
CA ASN A 247 10.39 -28.48 6.36
C ASN A 247 11.11 -27.75 5.21
N LEU A 248 12.13 -26.94 5.48
CA LEU A 248 12.97 -26.38 4.43
C LEU A 248 14.00 -27.41 3.94
N ARG A 249 14.03 -27.67 2.65
CA ARG A 249 15.08 -28.49 2.02
C ARG A 249 16.24 -27.61 1.60
N LEU A 250 17.45 -27.93 2.07
CA LEU A 250 18.66 -27.17 1.72
C LEU A 250 19.05 -27.41 0.26
N ARG A 251 19.19 -26.31 -0.49
CA ARG A 251 19.69 -26.29 -1.87
C ARG A 251 20.93 -25.42 -1.99
N HIS A 252 21.76 -25.70 -2.98
CA HIS A 252 22.88 -24.86 -3.35
C HIS A 252 22.56 -24.22 -4.69
N VAL A 253 22.37 -22.91 -4.70
CA VAL A 253 21.96 -22.15 -5.86
C VAL A 253 23.10 -21.28 -6.34
N LYS A 254 23.42 -21.35 -7.64
CA LYS A 254 24.36 -20.46 -8.29
C LYS A 254 23.60 -19.22 -8.78
N ALA A 255 23.72 -18.10 -8.08
CA ALA A 255 23.12 -16.85 -8.54
C ALA A 255 24.14 -16.03 -9.34
N LYS A 256 23.80 -15.66 -10.57
CA LYS A 256 24.68 -14.88 -11.47
C LYS A 256 25.07 -13.54 -10.81
N GLY A 257 26.40 -13.29 -10.62
CA GLY A 257 26.94 -12.06 -10.02
C GLY A 257 26.91 -12.05 -8.48
N VAL A 258 26.74 -13.20 -7.84
CA VAL A 258 27.11 -13.44 -6.44
C VAL A 258 28.28 -14.40 -6.47
N ASP A 259 29.42 -14.02 -5.84
CA ASP A 259 30.57 -14.88 -5.75
C ASP A 259 30.23 -16.12 -4.89
N GLY A 260 30.30 -17.31 -5.50
CA GLY A 260 30.05 -18.58 -4.83
C GLY A 260 28.63 -19.12 -4.96
N LEU A 261 28.42 -20.27 -4.34
CA LEU A 261 27.11 -20.92 -4.21
C LEU A 261 26.39 -20.33 -3.01
N ILE A 262 25.13 -19.91 -3.20
CA ILE A 262 24.25 -19.50 -2.11
C ILE A 262 23.64 -20.81 -1.55
N LYS A 263 23.81 -21.04 -0.26
CA LYS A 263 22.99 -22.04 0.44
C LYS A 263 21.61 -21.41 0.58
N ALA A 264 20.60 -22.08 0.05
CA ALA A 264 19.26 -21.53 -0.02
C ALA A 264 18.25 -22.62 0.39
N PRO A 265 17.75 -22.54 1.63
CA PRO A 265 16.62 -23.38 2.04
C PRO A 265 15.38 -23.10 1.20
N GLN A 266 14.76 -24.17 0.70
CA GLN A 266 13.53 -24.11 -0.11
C GLN A 266 12.41 -24.86 0.57
N TRP A 267 11.24 -24.25 0.62
CA TRP A 267 9.95 -24.87 0.88
C TRP A 267 9.21 -25.10 -0.45
N ASN A 268 8.42 -26.18 -0.56
CA ASN A 268 7.57 -26.41 -1.70
C ASN A 268 6.22 -26.97 -1.24
N ILE A 269 5.11 -26.46 -1.77
CA ILE A 269 3.77 -26.88 -1.37
C ILE A 269 3.51 -28.35 -1.65
N ARG A 270 4.18 -28.92 -2.65
CA ARG A 270 4.09 -30.36 -3.00
C ARG A 270 4.73 -31.29 -1.97
N ASP A 271 5.56 -30.76 -1.08
CA ASP A 271 6.22 -31.54 -0.04
C ASP A 271 5.35 -31.70 1.21
N VAL A 272 4.21 -30.98 1.26
CA VAL A 272 3.28 -30.94 2.40
C VAL A 272 1.99 -31.70 2.14
N SER A 273 1.77 -32.14 0.91
CA SER A 273 0.58 -32.91 0.47
C SER A 273 0.73 -34.42 0.66
#